data_59b6b55c3163f69fae785ab824a70612
#
_entry.id   59b6b55c3163f69fae785ab824a70612
#
_cell.length_a   1.000
_cell.length_b   1.000
_cell.length_c   1.000
_cell.angle_alpha   90.00
_cell.angle_beta   90.00
_cell.angle_gamma   90.00
#
_symmetry.space_group_name_H-M   'P 1'
#
loop_
_entity.id
_entity.type
_entity.pdbx_description
1 polymer ?
#
loop_
_entity_poly.entity_id
_entity_poly.type
_entity_poly.pdbx_seq_one_letter_code
_entity_poly.pdbx_strand_id
1 'polypeptide(L)'
;MTSPEPRKLRETAEGVELEVRALPGSSVNAMTGFRQGALVIKVTTAPEKGRANNTLLSVLSGTLGLSKGKVRLIRGEHHRNKTFLISGMTLNQVTKILSGIENQSS
;
A
#
# COMPACT_ATOMS: atom_id res chain seq x y z
N MET A 1 23.28 -8.42 14.74
CA MET A 1 22.70 -8.29 13.41
C MET A 1 21.47 -7.42 13.48
N THR A 2 21.45 -6.41 12.66
CA THR A 2 20.32 -5.51 12.63
C THR A 2 19.25 -6.04 11.69
N SER A 3 18.07 -6.26 12.21
CA SER A 3 16.95 -6.60 11.37
C SER A 3 16.52 -5.38 10.58
N PRO A 4 16.08 -5.54 9.34
CA PRO A 4 15.46 -4.43 8.64
C PRO A 4 14.24 -3.97 9.44
N GLU A 5 13.87 -2.72 9.26
CA GLU A 5 12.68 -2.22 9.93
C GLU A 5 11.49 -3.13 9.60
N PRO A 6 10.67 -3.47 10.58
CA PRO A 6 9.51 -4.31 10.30
C PRO A 6 8.55 -3.59 9.38
N ARG A 7 8.06 -4.31 8.40
CA ARG A 7 6.99 -3.79 7.56
C ARG A 7 5.72 -3.72 8.39
N LYS A 8 4.98 -2.66 8.19
CA LYS A 8 3.73 -2.48 8.94
C LYS A 8 2.61 -3.21 8.23
N LEU A 9 2.69 -4.52 8.31
CA LEU A 9 1.71 -5.46 7.81
C LEU A 9 1.21 -6.28 8.97
N ARG A 10 -0.11 -6.46 9.06
CA ARG A 10 -0.68 -7.23 10.15
C ARG A 10 -1.85 -8.04 9.63
N GLU A 11 -1.83 -9.33 9.92
CA GLU A 11 -2.94 -10.21 9.56
C GLU A 11 -4.01 -10.15 10.65
N THR A 12 -5.26 -9.95 10.23
CA THR A 12 -6.40 -9.91 11.14
C THR A 12 -7.44 -10.90 10.65
N ALA A 13 -8.49 -11.08 11.44
CA ALA A 13 -9.59 -11.96 11.05
C ALA A 13 -10.27 -11.52 9.75
N GLU A 14 -10.18 -10.23 9.43
CA GLU A 14 -10.86 -9.68 8.26
C GLU A 14 -9.94 -9.58 7.03
N GLY A 15 -8.65 -9.74 7.21
CA GLY A 15 -7.69 -9.62 6.13
C GLY A 15 -6.36 -9.08 6.60
N VAL A 16 -5.59 -8.55 5.67
CA VAL A 16 -4.26 -8.02 5.96
C VAL A 16 -4.32 -6.49 6.00
N GLU A 17 -3.87 -5.90 7.10
CA GLU A 17 -3.75 -4.45 7.20
C GLU A 17 -2.37 -4.04 6.72
N LEU A 18 -2.34 -3.07 5.80
CA LEU A 18 -1.12 -2.56 5.20
C LEU A 18 -1.06 -1.06 5.39
N GLU A 19 0.04 -0.57 5.97
CA GLU A 19 0.24 0.87 6.06
C GLU A 19 0.89 1.38 4.79
N VAL A 20 0.31 2.44 4.26
CA VAL A 20 0.71 3.05 2.99
C VAL A 20 0.97 4.53 3.21
N ARG A 21 2.05 5.02 2.64
CA ARG A 21 2.33 6.46 2.65
C ARG A 21 2.21 6.98 1.22
N ALA A 22 1.34 7.95 1.03
CA ALA A 22 1.10 8.54 -0.28
C ALA A 22 2.05 9.70 -0.52
N LEU A 23 2.61 9.77 -1.74
CA LEU A 23 3.39 10.92 -2.20
C LEU A 23 2.65 11.54 -3.38
N PRO A 24 1.78 12.52 -3.11
CA PRO A 24 1.01 13.14 -4.18
C PRO A 24 1.84 14.09 -5.03
N GLY A 25 1.32 14.45 -6.19
CA GLY A 25 2.00 15.39 -7.06
C GLY A 25 3.17 14.81 -7.82
N SER A 26 3.29 13.49 -7.86
CA SER A 26 4.36 12.84 -8.60
C SER A 26 4.03 12.79 -10.09
N SER A 27 5.03 12.52 -10.91
CA SER A 27 4.84 12.42 -12.36
C SER A 27 4.27 11.06 -12.78
N VAL A 28 4.32 10.06 -11.91
CA VAL A 28 3.81 8.72 -12.21
C VAL A 28 3.13 8.13 -10.99
N ASN A 29 2.25 7.18 -11.24
CA ASN A 29 1.68 6.34 -10.18
C ASN A 29 2.55 5.10 -10.06
N ALA A 30 3.22 4.93 -8.92
CA ALA A 30 4.15 3.82 -8.77
C ALA A 30 4.39 3.48 -7.31
N MET A 31 4.56 2.19 -7.04
CA MET A 31 5.05 1.74 -5.74
C MET A 31 6.56 1.83 -5.74
N THR A 32 7.12 2.38 -4.67
CA THR A 32 8.58 2.56 -4.59
C THR A 32 9.23 1.67 -3.53
N GLY A 33 8.46 0.94 -2.75
CA GLY A 33 8.99 0.07 -1.73
C GLY A 33 8.67 0.55 -0.33
N PHE A 34 9.18 -0.16 0.67
CA PHE A 34 8.90 0.17 2.05
C PHE A 34 9.90 1.15 2.62
N ARG A 35 9.42 2.12 3.38
CA ARG A 35 10.25 3.04 4.15
C ARG A 35 9.65 3.20 5.52
N GLN A 36 10.44 2.98 6.55
CA GLN A 36 9.99 3.08 7.94
C GLN A 36 8.76 2.22 8.20
N GLY A 37 8.72 1.08 7.52
CA GLY A 37 7.64 0.12 7.70
C GLY A 37 6.42 0.33 6.81
N ALA A 38 6.27 1.48 6.20
CA ALA A 38 5.11 1.76 5.34
C ALA A 38 5.46 1.62 3.87
N LEU A 39 4.52 1.14 3.08
CA LEU A 39 4.69 1.06 1.63
C LEU A 39 4.48 2.44 1.05
N VAL A 40 5.48 2.96 0.37
CA VAL A 40 5.41 4.29 -0.23
C VAL A 40 4.90 4.16 -1.66
N ILE A 41 3.84 4.89 -1.97
CA ILE A 41 3.23 4.90 -3.30
C ILE A 41 3.18 6.33 -3.81
N LYS A 42 3.80 6.55 -4.95
CA LYS A 42 3.72 7.84 -5.64
C LYS A 42 2.40 7.91 -6.41
N VAL A 43 1.75 9.04 -6.36
CA VAL A 43 0.50 9.24 -7.11
C VAL A 43 0.54 10.58 -7.82
N THR A 44 -0.07 10.63 -8.99
CA THR A 44 -0.11 11.85 -9.79
C THR A 44 -1.19 12.82 -9.35
N THR A 45 -2.21 12.31 -8.64
CA THR A 45 -3.33 13.14 -8.21
C THR A 45 -2.93 14.10 -7.11
N ALA A 46 -3.60 15.25 -7.09
CA ALA A 46 -3.43 16.21 -6.00
C ALA A 46 -4.02 15.64 -4.71
N PRO A 47 -3.48 16.04 -3.53
CA PRO A 47 -3.92 15.48 -2.26
C PRO A 47 -5.19 16.16 -1.75
N GLU A 48 -6.22 16.21 -2.54
CA GLU A 48 -7.45 16.87 -2.09
C GLU A 48 -8.66 15.98 -2.33
N LYS A 49 -9.61 16.08 -1.41
CA LYS A 49 -10.93 15.47 -1.49
C LYS A 49 -10.90 13.96 -1.75
N GLY A 50 -9.91 13.27 -1.20
CA GLY A 50 -9.87 11.83 -1.28
C GLY A 50 -9.54 11.24 -2.65
N ARG A 51 -9.15 12.05 -3.62
CA ARG A 51 -8.80 11.55 -4.95
C ARG A 51 -7.62 10.61 -4.91
N ALA A 52 -6.63 10.94 -4.08
CA ALA A 52 -5.47 10.08 -3.93
C ALA A 52 -5.87 8.70 -3.39
N ASN A 53 -6.92 8.63 -2.57
CA ASN A 53 -7.36 7.35 -2.02
C ASN A 53 -7.82 6.40 -3.13
N ASN A 54 -8.57 6.90 -4.10
CA ASN A 54 -9.02 6.07 -5.22
C ASN A 54 -7.85 5.61 -6.08
N THR A 55 -6.88 6.49 -6.30
CA THR A 55 -5.68 6.14 -7.05
C THR A 55 -4.90 5.06 -6.31
N LEU A 56 -4.75 5.20 -4.99
CA LEU A 56 -4.06 4.20 -4.19
C LEU A 56 -4.76 2.86 -4.25
N LEU A 57 -6.10 2.86 -4.18
CA LEU A 57 -6.87 1.62 -4.30
C LEU A 57 -6.62 0.94 -5.64
N SER A 58 -6.58 1.72 -6.71
CA SER A 58 -6.33 1.18 -8.04
C SER A 58 -4.92 0.58 -8.15
N VAL A 59 -3.93 1.29 -7.64
CA VAL A 59 -2.54 0.81 -7.69
C VAL A 59 -2.39 -0.46 -6.87
N LEU A 60 -2.92 -0.47 -5.64
CA LEU A 60 -2.82 -1.63 -4.76
C LEU A 60 -3.55 -2.84 -5.34
N SER A 61 -4.80 -2.68 -5.74
CA SER A 61 -5.57 -3.81 -6.24
C SER A 61 -4.97 -4.36 -7.53
N GLY A 62 -4.51 -3.48 -8.42
CA GLY A 62 -3.87 -3.92 -9.65
C GLY A 62 -2.59 -4.68 -9.40
N THR A 63 -1.76 -4.20 -8.48
CA THR A 63 -0.50 -4.86 -8.15
C THR A 63 -0.72 -6.22 -7.49
N LEU A 64 -1.72 -6.29 -6.61
CA LEU A 64 -2.03 -7.54 -5.91
C LEU A 64 -2.86 -8.51 -6.73
N GLY A 65 -3.37 -8.06 -7.88
CA GLY A 65 -4.21 -8.91 -8.71
C GLY A 65 -5.59 -9.13 -8.14
N LEU A 66 -6.08 -8.17 -7.36
CA LEU A 66 -7.39 -8.28 -6.72
C LEU A 66 -8.36 -7.26 -7.30
N SER A 67 -9.65 -7.53 -7.17
CA SER A 67 -10.64 -6.53 -7.51
C SER A 67 -10.61 -5.40 -6.48
N LYS A 68 -11.06 -4.22 -6.86
CA LYS A 68 -11.03 -3.06 -5.96
C LYS A 68 -11.84 -3.29 -4.69
N GLY A 69 -12.89 -4.10 -4.77
CA GLY A 69 -13.70 -4.41 -3.60
C GLY A 69 -12.98 -5.18 -2.52
N LYS A 70 -11.82 -5.77 -2.84
CA LYS A 70 -11.01 -6.51 -1.88
C LYS A 70 -10.00 -5.64 -1.16
N VAL A 71 -9.87 -4.38 -1.55
CA VAL A 71 -8.95 -3.43 -0.91
C VAL A 71 -9.76 -2.25 -0.42
N ARG A 72 -9.63 -1.94 0.88
CA ARG A 72 -10.45 -0.90 1.49
C ARG A 72 -9.63 -0.03 2.42
N LEU A 73 -9.83 1.27 2.34
CA LEU A 73 -9.20 2.22 3.24
C LEU A 73 -9.93 2.19 4.58
N ILE A 74 -9.22 1.91 5.67
CA ILE A 74 -9.82 1.84 6.99
C ILE A 74 -9.34 2.92 7.95
N ARG A 75 -8.22 3.59 7.68
CA ARG A 75 -7.73 4.70 8.51
C ARG A 75 -6.95 5.68 7.65
N GLY A 76 -6.94 6.94 8.08
CA GLY A 76 -6.11 7.96 7.48
C GLY A 76 -6.66 8.57 6.20
N GLU A 77 -7.97 8.70 6.12
CA GLU A 77 -8.61 9.21 4.90
C GLU A 77 -8.05 10.55 4.45
N HIS A 78 -7.72 11.43 5.40
CA HIS A 78 -7.23 12.77 5.10
C HIS A 78 -5.75 12.96 5.43
N HIS A 79 -5.03 11.86 5.63
CA HIS A 79 -3.61 11.91 6.00
C HIS A 79 -2.76 11.26 4.92
N ARG A 80 -1.47 11.59 4.91
CA ARG A 80 -0.52 10.92 4.01
C ARG A 80 -0.34 9.47 4.40
N ASN A 81 -0.37 9.17 5.69
CA ASN A 81 -0.25 7.81 6.19
C ASN A 81 -1.64 7.21 6.29
N LYS A 82 -1.84 6.12 5.59
CA LYS A 82 -3.14 5.47 5.47
C LYS A 82 -2.99 4.00 5.77
N THR A 83 -4.08 3.39 6.26
CA THR A 83 -4.11 1.95 6.46
C THR A 83 -5.17 1.35 5.55
N PHE A 84 -4.77 0.37 4.76
CA PHE A 84 -5.68 -0.35 3.88
C PHE A 84 -5.88 -1.77 4.38
N LEU A 85 -7.09 -2.28 4.22
CA LEU A 85 -7.43 -3.66 4.53
C LEU A 85 -7.52 -4.43 3.23
N ILE A 86 -6.75 -5.50 3.13
CA ILE A 86 -6.69 -6.35 1.95
C ILE A 86 -7.35 -7.67 2.28
N SER A 87 -8.47 -7.94 1.63
CA SER A 87 -9.22 -9.19 1.82
C SER A 87 -8.85 -10.19 0.73
N GLY A 88 -8.98 -11.47 1.04
CA GLY A 88 -8.77 -12.50 0.04
C GLY A 88 -7.32 -12.92 -0.16
N MET A 89 -6.41 -12.42 0.65
CA MET A 89 -5.00 -12.83 0.61
C MET A 89 -4.48 -13.02 2.02
N THR A 90 -3.50 -13.89 2.17
CA THR A 90 -2.80 -14.07 3.45
C THR A 90 -1.67 -13.07 3.56
N LEU A 91 -1.16 -12.90 4.78
CA LEU A 91 0.00 -12.07 5.02
C LEU A 91 1.20 -12.51 4.17
N ASN A 92 1.43 -13.82 4.05
CA ASN A 92 2.53 -14.34 3.25
C ASN A 92 2.37 -13.98 1.77
N GLN A 93 1.16 -14.08 1.25
CA GLN A 93 0.91 -13.75 -0.15
C GLN A 93 1.16 -12.28 -0.43
N VAL A 94 0.66 -11.40 0.43
CA VAL A 94 0.87 -9.96 0.27
C VAL A 94 2.36 -9.63 0.37
N THR A 95 3.02 -10.18 1.39
CA THR A 95 4.45 -9.93 1.61
C THR A 95 5.27 -10.36 0.40
N LYS A 96 4.95 -11.53 -0.14
CA LYS A 96 5.71 -12.07 -1.27
C LYS A 96 5.59 -11.18 -2.50
N ILE A 97 4.39 -10.70 -2.81
CA ILE A 97 4.18 -9.84 -3.95
C ILE A 97 4.91 -8.51 -3.77
N LEU A 98 4.78 -7.90 -2.60
CA LEU A 98 5.39 -6.60 -2.35
C LEU A 98 6.91 -6.69 -2.26
N SER A 99 7.44 -7.80 -1.76
CA SER A 99 8.90 -8.01 -1.75
C SER A 99 9.46 -8.12 -3.16
N GLY A 100 8.71 -8.73 -4.06
CA GLY A 100 9.11 -8.81 -5.45
C GLY A 100 9.25 -7.44 -6.09
N ILE A 101 8.39 -6.50 -5.72
CA ILE A 101 8.46 -5.14 -6.22
C ILE A 101 9.72 -4.45 -5.73
N GLU A 102 10.06 -4.60 -4.45
CA GLU A 102 11.28 -4.02 -3.91
C GLU A 102 12.51 -4.54 -4.63
N ASN A 103 12.53 -5.83 -4.93
CA ASN A 103 13.67 -6.43 -5.61
C ASN A 103 13.83 -5.94 -7.04
N GLN A 104 12.73 -5.57 -7.68
CA GLN A 104 12.76 -5.07 -9.04
C GLN A 104 13.18 -3.60 -9.13
N SER A 105 13.13 -2.88 -8.04
CA SER A 105 13.44 -1.46 -8.06
C SER A 105 14.91 -1.16 -7.85
N SER A 106 15.72 -2.16 -7.71
CA SER A 106 17.15 -1.98 -7.53
C SER A 106 17.88 -1.66 -8.84
#